data_f98abadec74eea6ae6283a7ef8959b3c
#
_entry.id   f98abadec74eea6ae6283a7ef8959b3c
#
_cell.length_a   1.000
_cell.length_b   1.000
_cell.length_c   1.000
_cell.angle_alpha   90.00
_cell.angle_beta   90.00
_cell.angle_gamma   90.00
#
_symmetry.space_group_name_H-M   'P 1'
#
loop_
_entity.id
_entity.type
_entity.pdbx_description
1 polymer ?
#
loop_
_entity_poly.entity_id
_entity_poly.type
_entity_poly.pdbx_seq_one_letter_code
_entity_poly.pdbx_strand_id
1 'polypeptide(L)'
;MASNDSRLQQQPSQKDAADQNFDYMFKLLIIGNSSVGKTSFLFRYADDSFTSAFVSTVGIDFKVKTVFRNDKRIKLQIWDTAGQERYRTITTAYYRGAMGFLLMYDITNQDSFNAVQDWATQIKTYSWDNAQVILVGNKCDLEDDRLVPTEDGQRLSEELGFQFFEASAKDNINVKQVFERLVDVICEKMNESMEGDINLMSNHGNQGLKDSPSESHGGCAC
;
A
#
# COMPACT_ATOMS: atom_id res chain seq x y z
N MET A 1 1.24 60.66 2.04
CA MET A 1 0.46 59.64 2.75
C MET A 1 0.99 58.30 2.23
N ALA A 2 1.85 57.67 2.99
CA ALA A 2 2.49 56.40 2.64
C ALA A 2 1.75 55.31 3.37
N SER A 3 1.15 54.36 2.61
CA SER A 3 0.49 53.18 3.16
C SER A 3 1.54 52.07 3.34
N ASN A 4 1.74 51.69 4.59
CA ASN A 4 2.64 50.64 5.01
C ASN A 4 1.93 49.29 4.85
N ASP A 5 2.35 48.50 3.86
CA ASP A 5 1.85 47.14 3.61
C ASP A 5 2.73 46.13 4.37
N SER A 6 2.29 45.81 5.58
CA SER A 6 2.98 44.82 6.42
C SER A 6 2.56 43.42 5.98
N ARG A 7 3.34 42.79 5.09
CA ARG A 7 3.26 41.35 4.84
C ARG A 7 3.67 40.58 6.09
N LEU A 8 2.68 40.08 6.80
CA LEU A 8 2.87 39.05 7.82
C LEU A 8 3.37 37.74 7.15
N GLN A 9 4.65 37.48 7.24
CA GLN A 9 5.22 36.17 6.96
C GLN A 9 4.76 35.24 8.08
N GLN A 10 3.80 34.36 7.79
CA GLN A 10 3.47 33.25 8.66
C GLN A 10 4.66 32.29 8.67
N GLN A 11 5.33 32.18 9.81
CA GLN A 11 6.29 31.11 10.05
C GLN A 11 5.55 29.77 10.06
N PRO A 12 6.07 28.72 9.38
CA PRO A 12 5.48 27.39 9.42
C PRO A 12 5.46 26.90 10.87
N SER A 13 4.33 26.32 11.27
CA SER A 13 4.15 25.80 12.61
C SER A 13 5.13 24.66 12.88
N GLN A 14 5.58 24.50 14.13
CA GLN A 14 6.52 23.41 14.52
C GLN A 14 5.98 21.99 14.20
N LYS A 15 4.68 21.83 13.98
CA LYS A 15 4.09 20.58 13.50
C LYS A 15 4.51 20.23 12.07
N ASP A 16 4.64 21.21 11.18
CA ASP A 16 5.00 20.98 9.78
C ASP A 16 6.46 20.54 9.62
N ALA A 17 7.36 21.02 10.48
CA ALA A 17 8.77 20.64 10.46
C ALA A 17 9.01 19.18 10.96
N ALA A 18 8.22 18.72 11.94
CA ALA A 18 8.30 17.34 12.43
C ALA A 18 7.72 16.32 11.43
N ASP A 19 6.81 16.77 10.56
CA ASP A 19 6.16 15.92 9.56
C ASP A 19 7.01 15.72 8.29
N GLN A 20 8.08 16.49 8.12
CA GLN A 20 9.01 16.39 6.99
C GLN A 20 10.16 15.39 7.20
N ASN A 21 10.37 14.90 8.43
CA ASN A 21 11.48 14.01 8.74
C ASN A 21 10.99 12.56 8.82
N PHE A 22 11.12 11.80 7.72
CA PHE A 22 10.82 10.37 7.63
C PHE A 22 11.89 9.66 6.81
N ASP A 23 12.13 8.37 7.12
CA ASP A 23 13.07 7.53 6.37
C ASP A 23 12.43 6.97 5.08
N TYR A 24 11.15 6.60 5.15
CA TYR A 24 10.39 6.05 4.04
C TYR A 24 8.98 6.64 3.97
N MET A 25 8.43 6.66 2.76
CA MET A 25 7.04 7.00 2.51
C MET A 25 6.37 5.88 1.72
N PHE A 26 5.31 5.29 2.29
CA PHE A 26 4.53 4.23 1.68
C PHE A 26 3.17 4.75 1.24
N LYS A 27 2.88 4.57 -0.04
CA LYS A 27 1.55 4.81 -0.58
C LYS A 27 0.73 3.52 -0.49
N LEU A 28 -0.37 3.57 0.28
CA LEU A 28 -1.29 2.46 0.50
C LEU A 28 -2.66 2.83 -0.06
N LEU A 29 -3.33 1.87 -0.70
CA LEU A 29 -4.70 2.04 -1.19
C LEU A 29 -5.65 1.06 -0.49
N ILE A 30 -6.85 1.54 -0.16
CA ILE A 30 -7.96 0.70 0.31
C ILE A 30 -8.97 0.61 -0.83
N ILE A 31 -9.20 -0.60 -1.34
CA ILE A 31 -10.05 -0.89 -2.49
C ILE A 31 -11.07 -1.99 -2.19
N GLY A 32 -12.09 -2.09 -2.98
CA GLY A 32 -13.21 -3.02 -2.84
C GLY A 32 -14.53 -2.36 -3.18
N ASN A 33 -15.61 -3.14 -3.20
CA ASN A 33 -16.93 -2.65 -3.55
C ASN A 33 -17.41 -1.52 -2.63
N SER A 34 -18.46 -0.83 -3.07
CA SER A 34 -19.15 0.17 -2.24
C SER A 34 -19.70 -0.49 -0.97
N SER A 35 -19.80 0.27 0.11
CA SER A 35 -20.41 -0.14 1.39
C SER A 35 -19.70 -1.26 2.16
N VAL A 36 -18.53 -1.75 1.71
CA VAL A 36 -17.78 -2.76 2.47
C VAL A 36 -17.08 -2.17 3.72
N GLY A 37 -17.08 -0.85 3.88
CA GLY A 37 -16.56 -0.17 5.07
C GLY A 37 -15.13 0.36 4.95
N LYS A 38 -14.62 0.62 3.73
CA LYS A 38 -13.27 1.15 3.49
C LYS A 38 -12.99 2.43 4.26
N THR A 39 -13.86 3.42 4.11
CA THR A 39 -13.77 4.71 4.80
C THR A 39 -13.80 4.56 6.31
N SER A 40 -14.72 3.75 6.84
CA SER A 40 -14.81 3.48 8.28
C SER A 40 -13.55 2.79 8.81
N PHE A 41 -12.98 1.90 8.02
CA PHE A 41 -11.73 1.20 8.35
C PHE A 41 -10.55 2.17 8.44
N LEU A 42 -10.45 3.09 7.47
CA LEU A 42 -9.43 4.15 7.48
C LEU A 42 -9.59 5.07 8.68
N PHE A 43 -10.80 5.58 8.97
CA PHE A 43 -11.04 6.46 10.11
C PHE A 43 -10.78 5.75 11.45
N ARG A 44 -11.13 4.46 11.56
CA ARG A 44 -10.80 3.68 12.76
C ARG A 44 -9.29 3.61 12.97
N TYR A 45 -8.53 3.35 11.92
CA TYR A 45 -7.07 3.28 12.02
C TYR A 45 -6.42 4.63 12.26
N ALA A 46 -6.83 5.67 11.53
CA ALA A 46 -6.18 6.98 11.56
C ALA A 46 -6.55 7.79 12.81
N ASP A 47 -7.83 7.83 13.15
CA ASP A 47 -8.42 8.77 14.11
C ASP A 47 -9.06 8.07 15.32
N ASP A 48 -8.99 6.72 15.39
CA ASP A 48 -9.69 5.86 16.36
C ASP A 48 -11.20 6.20 16.47
N SER A 49 -11.81 6.51 15.34
CA SER A 49 -13.21 6.92 15.26
C SER A 49 -14.03 5.98 14.38
N PHE A 50 -15.30 5.87 14.70
CA PHE A 50 -16.28 5.12 13.92
C PHE A 50 -17.63 5.85 13.95
N THR A 51 -18.26 5.97 12.80
CA THR A 51 -19.64 6.43 12.69
C THR A 51 -20.47 5.42 11.90
N SER A 52 -21.65 5.11 12.40
CA SER A 52 -22.59 4.21 11.74
C SER A 52 -23.31 4.85 10.57
N ALA A 53 -23.22 6.17 10.42
CA ALA A 53 -23.85 6.88 9.31
C ALA A 53 -23.16 6.50 8.00
N PHE A 54 -23.95 6.01 7.04
CA PHE A 54 -23.46 5.74 5.70
C PHE A 54 -23.22 7.07 4.97
N VAL A 55 -21.96 7.31 4.64
CA VAL A 55 -21.56 8.42 3.76
C VAL A 55 -20.90 7.80 2.53
N SER A 56 -21.46 8.06 1.36
CA SER A 56 -20.86 7.60 0.11
C SER A 56 -19.59 8.39 -0.17
N THR A 57 -18.47 7.69 -0.32
CA THR A 57 -17.22 8.31 -0.76
C THR A 57 -17.37 8.78 -2.20
N VAL A 58 -17.22 10.08 -2.41
CA VAL A 58 -17.23 10.69 -3.75
C VAL A 58 -15.79 11.06 -4.10
N GLY A 59 -15.22 10.32 -5.04
CA GLY A 59 -13.84 10.52 -5.45
C GLY A 59 -12.83 9.74 -4.61
N ILE A 60 -11.80 10.42 -4.16
CA ILE A 60 -10.69 9.84 -3.38
C ILE A 60 -10.36 10.78 -2.24
N ASP A 61 -10.24 10.24 -1.06
CA ASP A 61 -9.73 10.92 0.14
C ASP A 61 -8.43 10.24 0.60
N PHE A 62 -7.61 10.93 1.37
CA PHE A 62 -6.42 10.31 1.93
C PHE A 62 -6.11 10.82 3.33
N LYS A 63 -5.47 9.94 4.10
CA LYS A 63 -4.96 10.23 5.44
C LYS A 63 -3.46 9.96 5.50
N VAL A 64 -2.79 10.70 6.36
CA VAL A 64 -1.37 10.50 6.62
C VAL A 64 -1.20 10.01 8.06
N LYS A 65 -0.41 8.96 8.23
CA LYS A 65 -0.03 8.44 9.55
C LYS A 65 1.44 8.05 9.57
N THR A 66 2.16 8.43 10.62
CA THR A 66 3.55 8.01 10.80
C THR A 66 3.61 6.81 11.74
N VAL A 67 4.34 5.80 11.33
CA VAL A 67 4.63 4.58 12.12
C VAL A 67 6.13 4.35 12.22
N PHE A 68 6.54 3.55 13.20
CA PHE A 68 7.93 3.17 13.39
C PHE A 68 8.09 1.66 13.21
N ARG A 69 9.10 1.26 12.41
CA ARG A 69 9.50 -0.13 12.20
C ARG A 69 11.02 -0.19 12.07
N ASN A 70 11.65 -1.08 12.87
CA ASN A 70 13.10 -1.30 12.85
C ASN A 70 13.90 0.02 12.92
N ASP A 71 13.56 0.88 13.87
CA ASP A 71 14.14 2.22 14.08
C ASP A 71 13.99 3.18 12.88
N LYS A 72 13.16 2.82 11.90
CA LYS A 72 12.81 3.67 10.76
C LYS A 72 11.47 4.34 10.96
N ARG A 73 11.42 5.60 10.62
CA ARG A 73 10.22 6.41 10.60
C ARG A 73 9.57 6.34 9.23
N ILE A 74 8.38 5.73 9.16
CA ILE A 74 7.67 5.49 7.92
C ILE A 74 6.41 6.36 7.88
N LYS A 75 6.32 7.19 6.86
CA LYS A 75 5.13 8.00 6.57
C LYS A 75 4.19 7.21 5.67
N LEU A 76 3.00 6.89 6.17
CA LEU A 76 1.97 6.21 5.40
C LEU A 76 1.05 7.26 4.76
N GLN A 77 0.90 7.20 3.45
CA GLN A 77 -0.17 7.87 2.71
C GLN A 77 -1.25 6.83 2.38
N ILE A 78 -2.37 6.90 3.06
CA ILE A 78 -3.45 5.91 2.93
C ILE A 78 -4.59 6.54 2.15
N TRP A 79 -4.86 5.99 0.97
CA TRP A 79 -5.86 6.47 0.03
C TRP A 79 -7.14 5.66 0.14
N ASP A 80 -8.23 6.31 0.52
CA ASP A 80 -9.58 5.75 0.47
C ASP A 80 -10.18 5.97 -0.92
N THR A 81 -10.72 4.92 -1.52
CA THR A 81 -11.23 4.97 -2.89
C THR A 81 -12.73 4.72 -2.93
N ALA A 82 -13.42 5.39 -3.85
CA ALA A 82 -14.82 5.09 -4.14
C ALA A 82 -14.95 3.67 -4.69
N GLY A 83 -15.83 2.87 -4.09
CA GLY A 83 -16.04 1.46 -4.47
C GLY A 83 -17.03 1.25 -5.62
N GLN A 84 -17.50 2.31 -6.27
CA GLN A 84 -18.46 2.22 -7.36
C GLN A 84 -17.74 2.04 -8.70
N GLU A 85 -18.26 1.14 -9.55
CA GLU A 85 -17.69 0.83 -10.86
C GLU A 85 -17.57 2.06 -11.78
N ARG A 86 -18.48 3.03 -11.66
CA ARG A 86 -18.43 4.29 -12.45
C ARG A 86 -17.19 5.14 -12.17
N TYR A 87 -16.50 4.92 -11.04
CA TYR A 87 -15.27 5.63 -10.68
C TYR A 87 -14.01 4.78 -10.91
N ARG A 88 -14.11 3.58 -11.47
CA ARG A 88 -12.97 2.67 -11.68
C ARG A 88 -11.83 3.31 -12.48
N THR A 89 -12.15 4.02 -13.54
CA THR A 89 -11.11 4.68 -14.36
C THR A 89 -10.34 5.73 -13.56
N ILE A 90 -11.01 6.46 -12.69
CA ILE A 90 -10.36 7.45 -11.81
C ILE A 90 -9.53 6.73 -10.76
N THR A 91 -10.07 5.66 -10.17
CA THR A 91 -9.43 4.88 -9.11
C THR A 91 -8.13 4.23 -9.60
N THR A 92 -8.11 3.63 -10.79
CA THR A 92 -6.93 2.94 -11.33
C THR A 92 -5.76 3.88 -11.61
N ALA A 93 -6.01 5.18 -11.87
CA ALA A 93 -4.94 6.17 -12.00
C ALA A 93 -4.11 6.31 -10.72
N TYR A 94 -4.67 5.98 -9.56
CA TYR A 94 -3.98 6.05 -8.26
C TYR A 94 -3.21 4.76 -7.92
N TYR A 95 -3.40 3.67 -8.65
CA TYR A 95 -2.68 2.40 -8.41
C TYR A 95 -1.19 2.54 -8.69
N ARG A 96 -0.82 3.43 -9.60
CA ARG A 96 0.58 3.68 -9.94
C ARG A 96 1.35 4.21 -8.73
N GLY A 97 2.45 3.55 -8.40
CA GLY A 97 3.30 3.90 -7.27
C GLY A 97 2.76 3.44 -5.91
N ALA A 98 1.62 2.74 -5.86
CA ALA A 98 1.15 2.13 -4.63
C ALA A 98 2.06 0.95 -4.25
N MET A 99 2.49 0.91 -3.01
CA MET A 99 3.35 -0.16 -2.47
C MET A 99 2.53 -1.26 -1.81
N GLY A 100 1.31 -0.94 -1.36
CA GLY A 100 0.41 -1.89 -0.74
C GLY A 100 -1.06 -1.59 -0.97
N PHE A 101 -1.85 -2.65 -0.93
CA PHE A 101 -3.30 -2.60 -1.09
C PHE A 101 -3.99 -3.35 0.05
N LEU A 102 -5.03 -2.75 0.61
CA LEU A 102 -6.04 -3.46 1.39
C LEU A 102 -7.23 -3.71 0.46
N LEU A 103 -7.43 -4.97 0.10
CA LEU A 103 -8.57 -5.40 -0.72
C LEU A 103 -9.66 -5.89 0.23
N MET A 104 -10.77 -5.15 0.29
CA MET A 104 -11.81 -5.37 1.29
C MET A 104 -13.10 -5.92 0.69
N TYR A 105 -13.72 -6.85 1.40
CA TYR A 105 -15.11 -7.28 1.20
C TYR A 105 -15.86 -7.24 2.54
N ASP A 106 -17.18 -7.36 2.47
CA ASP A 106 -18.09 -7.43 3.62
C ASP A 106 -18.55 -8.87 3.81
N ILE A 107 -18.30 -9.46 4.98
CA ILE A 107 -18.69 -10.86 5.25
C ILE A 107 -20.19 -11.11 5.14
N THR A 108 -21.00 -10.05 5.20
CA THR A 108 -22.47 -10.11 5.06
C THR A 108 -22.94 -9.86 3.62
N ASN A 109 -22.01 -9.70 2.66
CA ASN A 109 -22.34 -9.37 1.28
C ASN A 109 -21.59 -10.26 0.29
N GLN A 110 -22.26 -11.25 -0.25
CA GLN A 110 -21.69 -12.21 -1.19
C GLN A 110 -21.18 -11.55 -2.47
N ASP A 111 -21.86 -10.52 -2.99
CA ASP A 111 -21.45 -9.84 -4.22
C ASP A 111 -20.12 -9.12 -4.03
N SER A 112 -19.87 -8.55 -2.85
CA SER A 112 -18.60 -7.91 -2.53
C SER A 112 -17.44 -8.92 -2.48
N PHE A 113 -17.70 -10.14 -2.02
CA PHE A 113 -16.74 -11.24 -2.04
C PHE A 113 -16.50 -11.75 -3.46
N ASN A 114 -17.55 -11.96 -4.25
CA ASN A 114 -17.43 -12.39 -5.64
C ASN A 114 -16.63 -11.40 -6.50
N ALA A 115 -16.65 -10.11 -6.16
CA ALA A 115 -15.91 -9.08 -6.85
C ALA A 115 -14.40 -9.05 -6.51
N VAL A 116 -13.95 -9.76 -5.48
CA VAL A 116 -12.54 -9.76 -5.03
C VAL A 116 -11.60 -10.14 -6.15
N GLN A 117 -11.94 -11.13 -6.95
CA GLN A 117 -11.11 -11.60 -8.07
C GLN A 117 -10.93 -10.53 -9.14
N ASP A 118 -11.98 -9.76 -9.46
CA ASP A 118 -11.91 -8.65 -10.40
C ASP A 118 -11.02 -7.52 -9.87
N TRP A 119 -11.13 -7.19 -8.58
CA TRP A 119 -10.26 -6.22 -7.94
C TRP A 119 -8.80 -6.67 -7.93
N ALA A 120 -8.53 -7.95 -7.63
CA ALA A 120 -7.19 -8.52 -7.67
C ALA A 120 -6.58 -8.45 -9.08
N THR A 121 -7.38 -8.70 -10.13
CA THR A 121 -6.97 -8.56 -11.52
C THR A 121 -6.60 -7.12 -11.85
N GLN A 122 -7.36 -6.14 -11.36
CA GLN A 122 -7.04 -4.72 -11.55
C GLN A 122 -5.72 -4.33 -10.87
N ILE A 123 -5.47 -4.82 -9.65
CA ILE A 123 -4.18 -4.59 -8.98
C ILE A 123 -3.05 -5.09 -9.87
N LYS A 124 -3.12 -6.33 -10.36
CA LYS A 124 -2.09 -6.92 -11.24
C LYS A 124 -1.90 -6.14 -12.54
N THR A 125 -2.97 -5.57 -13.09
CA THR A 125 -2.92 -4.85 -14.36
C THR A 125 -2.36 -3.43 -14.22
N TYR A 126 -2.68 -2.72 -13.16
CA TYR A 126 -2.42 -1.28 -13.04
C TYR A 126 -1.38 -0.90 -11.98
N SER A 127 -0.98 -1.84 -11.13
CA SER A 127 0.11 -1.64 -10.18
C SER A 127 1.40 -2.33 -10.64
N TRP A 128 2.47 -2.13 -9.91
CA TRP A 128 3.73 -2.82 -10.17
C TRP A 128 3.76 -4.21 -9.53
N ASP A 129 4.65 -5.11 -10.02
CA ASP A 129 4.66 -6.53 -9.65
C ASP A 129 4.96 -6.79 -8.16
N ASN A 130 5.66 -5.87 -7.51
CA ASN A 130 6.05 -6.00 -6.10
C ASN A 130 5.05 -5.37 -5.11
N ALA A 131 3.90 -4.86 -5.57
CA ALA A 131 2.87 -4.35 -4.68
C ALA A 131 2.33 -5.48 -3.78
N GLN A 132 2.25 -5.21 -2.48
CA GLN A 132 1.78 -6.17 -1.48
C GLN A 132 0.28 -6.03 -1.28
N VAL A 133 -0.42 -7.13 -1.11
CA VAL A 133 -1.88 -7.14 -0.95
C VAL A 133 -2.29 -7.93 0.28
N ILE A 134 -3.18 -7.36 1.09
CA ILE A 134 -3.89 -8.08 2.16
C ILE A 134 -5.38 -8.09 1.81
N LEU A 135 -5.98 -9.28 1.82
CA LEU A 135 -7.42 -9.47 1.72
C LEU A 135 -8.06 -9.32 3.11
N VAL A 136 -9.08 -8.48 3.21
CA VAL A 136 -9.76 -8.19 4.48
C VAL A 136 -11.26 -8.46 4.36
N GLY A 137 -11.76 -9.44 5.11
CA GLY A 137 -13.19 -9.63 5.37
C GLY A 137 -13.63 -8.72 6.51
N ASN A 138 -14.28 -7.60 6.18
CA ASN A 138 -14.72 -6.62 7.17
C ASN A 138 -16.10 -6.96 7.71
N LYS A 139 -16.45 -6.33 8.84
CA LYS A 139 -17.72 -6.46 9.58
C LYS A 139 -17.89 -7.82 10.27
N CYS A 140 -16.78 -8.43 10.74
CA CYS A 140 -16.84 -9.70 11.48
C CYS A 140 -17.63 -9.60 12.79
N ASP A 141 -18.02 -8.41 13.23
CA ASP A 141 -18.97 -8.17 14.32
C ASP A 141 -20.41 -8.57 13.98
N LEU A 142 -20.73 -8.72 12.68
CA LEU A 142 -22.06 -9.13 12.20
C LEU A 142 -22.13 -10.64 11.91
N GLU A 143 -21.72 -11.47 12.87
CA GLU A 143 -21.63 -12.92 12.70
C GLU A 143 -23.00 -13.57 12.38
N ASP A 144 -24.09 -13.05 12.97
CA ASP A 144 -25.44 -13.56 12.73
C ASP A 144 -25.94 -13.31 11.29
N ASP A 145 -25.35 -12.30 10.62
CA ASP A 145 -25.68 -11.94 9.22
C ASP A 145 -24.64 -12.44 8.22
N ARG A 146 -23.68 -13.25 8.65
CA ARG A 146 -22.59 -13.77 7.81
C ARG A 146 -23.13 -14.56 6.61
N LEU A 147 -22.70 -14.19 5.42
CA LEU A 147 -22.95 -14.92 4.17
C LEU A 147 -21.68 -15.55 3.59
N VAL A 148 -20.51 -15.01 3.92
CA VAL A 148 -19.23 -15.51 3.44
C VAL A 148 -18.50 -16.22 4.59
N PRO A 149 -18.32 -17.55 4.52
CA PRO A 149 -17.56 -18.31 5.51
C PRO A 149 -16.10 -17.83 5.56
N THR A 150 -15.48 -17.86 6.74
CA THR A 150 -14.07 -17.50 6.93
C THR A 150 -13.15 -18.36 6.05
N GLU A 151 -13.47 -19.65 5.90
CA GLU A 151 -12.72 -20.61 5.10
C GLU A 151 -12.69 -20.24 3.61
N ASP A 152 -13.75 -19.62 3.10
CA ASP A 152 -13.81 -19.16 1.70
C ASP A 152 -12.87 -17.97 1.48
N GLY A 153 -12.82 -17.02 2.42
CA GLY A 153 -11.88 -15.91 2.41
C GLY A 153 -10.44 -16.39 2.49
N GLN A 154 -10.16 -17.34 3.38
CA GLN A 154 -8.85 -17.94 3.54
C GLN A 154 -8.40 -18.65 2.26
N ARG A 155 -9.25 -19.51 1.69
CA ARG A 155 -8.96 -20.24 0.45
C ARG A 155 -8.69 -19.30 -0.72
N LEU A 156 -9.54 -18.27 -0.91
CA LEU A 156 -9.35 -17.31 -2.00
C LEU A 156 -8.04 -16.52 -1.84
N SER A 157 -7.69 -16.15 -0.62
CA SER A 157 -6.43 -15.45 -0.35
C SER A 157 -5.21 -16.31 -0.70
N GLU A 158 -5.24 -17.59 -0.39
CA GLU A 158 -4.18 -18.55 -0.73
C GLU A 158 -4.06 -18.71 -2.26
N GLU A 159 -5.19 -18.84 -2.97
CA GLU A 159 -5.21 -18.92 -4.44
C GLU A 159 -4.63 -17.67 -5.11
N LEU A 160 -4.86 -16.49 -4.52
CA LEU A 160 -4.36 -15.21 -5.03
C LEU A 160 -2.92 -14.89 -4.57
N GLY A 161 -2.39 -15.64 -3.60
CA GLY A 161 -1.10 -15.37 -2.97
C GLY A 161 -1.12 -14.16 -2.05
N PHE A 162 -2.26 -13.87 -1.40
CA PHE A 162 -2.45 -12.77 -0.47
C PHE A 162 -2.46 -13.25 0.97
N GLN A 163 -2.19 -12.37 1.90
CA GLN A 163 -2.48 -12.61 3.32
C GLN A 163 -3.94 -12.27 3.60
N PHE A 164 -4.52 -12.90 4.62
CA PHE A 164 -5.93 -12.78 4.94
C PHE A 164 -6.15 -12.40 6.41
N PHE A 165 -7.11 -11.48 6.61
CA PHE A 165 -7.63 -11.13 7.93
C PHE A 165 -9.14 -10.94 7.85
N GLU A 166 -9.84 -11.34 8.91
CA GLU A 166 -11.16 -10.80 9.20
C GLU A 166 -11.03 -9.68 10.22
N ALA A 167 -11.81 -8.63 10.07
CA ALA A 167 -11.72 -7.43 10.86
C ALA A 167 -13.09 -6.77 11.09
N SER A 168 -13.15 -5.87 12.06
CA SER A 168 -14.29 -4.99 12.28
C SER A 168 -13.83 -3.57 12.55
N ALA A 169 -14.20 -2.65 11.66
CA ALA A 169 -14.00 -1.22 11.91
C ALA A 169 -14.86 -0.72 13.08
N LYS A 170 -16.07 -1.30 13.25
CA LYS A 170 -17.00 -0.95 14.32
C LYS A 170 -16.42 -1.31 15.67
N ASP A 171 -16.04 -2.57 15.89
CA ASP A 171 -15.57 -3.10 17.16
C ASP A 171 -14.05 -3.02 17.33
N ASN A 172 -13.35 -2.40 16.37
CA ASN A 172 -11.90 -2.24 16.36
C ASN A 172 -11.14 -3.59 16.44
N ILE A 173 -11.63 -4.59 15.71
CA ILE A 173 -11.02 -5.91 15.64
C ILE A 173 -10.04 -5.96 14.46
N ASN A 174 -8.78 -6.30 14.70
CA ASN A 174 -7.71 -6.49 13.72
C ASN A 174 -7.39 -5.27 12.83
N VAL A 175 -7.99 -4.09 13.06
CA VAL A 175 -7.77 -2.91 12.19
C VAL A 175 -6.30 -2.50 12.19
N LYS A 176 -5.73 -2.31 13.37
CA LYS A 176 -4.31 -1.95 13.52
C LYS A 176 -3.41 -3.06 12.98
N GLN A 177 -3.69 -4.31 13.29
CA GLN A 177 -2.90 -5.48 12.89
C GLN A 177 -2.81 -5.61 11.36
N VAL A 178 -3.91 -5.35 10.65
CA VAL A 178 -3.94 -5.37 9.17
C VAL A 178 -2.97 -4.35 8.58
N PHE A 179 -3.00 -3.10 9.05
CA PHE A 179 -2.08 -2.07 8.58
C PHE A 179 -0.63 -2.36 8.97
N GLU A 180 -0.40 -2.80 10.20
CA GLU A 180 0.94 -3.17 10.66
C GLU A 180 1.52 -4.30 9.81
N ARG A 181 0.72 -5.34 9.54
CA ARG A 181 1.17 -6.46 8.70
C ARG A 181 1.47 -6.01 7.26
N LEU A 182 0.65 -5.12 6.69
CA LEU A 182 0.91 -4.58 5.35
C LEU A 182 2.25 -3.82 5.31
N VAL A 183 2.52 -3.00 6.32
CA VAL A 183 3.81 -2.29 6.44
C VAL A 183 4.98 -3.28 6.57
N ASP A 184 4.82 -4.32 7.39
CA ASP A 184 5.86 -5.33 7.61
C ASP A 184 6.20 -6.07 6.30
N VAL A 185 5.21 -6.54 5.54
CA VAL A 185 5.47 -7.25 4.27
C VAL A 185 6.06 -6.33 3.20
N ILE A 186 5.73 -5.04 3.19
CA ILE A 186 6.39 -4.08 2.31
C ILE A 186 7.87 -3.93 2.69
N CYS A 187 8.19 -3.79 3.97
CA CYS A 187 9.56 -3.70 4.46
C CYS A 187 10.36 -4.99 4.15
N GLU A 188 9.78 -6.16 4.37
CA GLU A 188 10.36 -7.46 4.05
C GLU A 188 10.73 -7.51 2.55
N LYS A 189 9.80 -7.12 1.68
CA LYS A 189 10.00 -7.12 0.22
C LYS A 189 11.07 -6.13 -0.25
N MET A 190 11.13 -4.97 0.37
CA MET A 190 12.20 -3.99 0.09
C MET A 190 13.58 -4.53 0.46
N ASN A 191 13.71 -5.21 1.61
CA ASN A 191 14.97 -5.79 2.05
C ASN A 191 15.43 -6.91 1.10
N GLU A 192 14.53 -7.81 0.68
CA GLU A 192 14.83 -8.86 -0.30
C GLU A 192 15.36 -8.27 -1.62
N SER A 193 14.77 -7.18 -2.10
CA SER A 193 15.21 -6.52 -3.33
C SER A 193 16.62 -5.92 -3.18
N MET A 194 16.93 -5.32 -2.04
CA MET A 194 18.27 -4.75 -1.76
C MET A 194 19.34 -5.82 -1.66
N GLU A 195 19.05 -6.95 -1.03
CA GLU A 195 20.00 -8.09 -0.93
C GLU A 195 20.24 -8.73 -2.29
N GLY A 196 19.23 -8.83 -3.13
CA GLY A 196 19.35 -9.30 -4.51
C GLY A 196 20.29 -8.46 -5.35
N ASP A 197 20.21 -7.14 -5.25
CA ASP A 197 21.06 -6.19 -5.98
C ASP A 197 22.52 -6.25 -5.51
N ILE A 198 22.76 -6.41 -4.21
CA ILE A 198 24.10 -6.54 -3.64
C ILE A 198 24.78 -7.84 -4.14
N ASN A 199 24.05 -8.93 -4.21
CA ASN A 199 24.57 -10.22 -4.70
C ASN A 199 24.87 -10.18 -6.21
N LEU A 200 24.11 -9.43 -7.01
CA LEU A 200 24.40 -9.22 -8.43
C LEU A 200 25.66 -8.39 -8.64
N MET A 201 25.87 -7.33 -7.84
CA MET A 201 27.07 -6.50 -7.92
C MET A 201 28.34 -7.25 -7.47
N SER A 202 28.24 -8.12 -6.46
CA SER A 202 29.38 -8.91 -5.99
C SER A 202 29.82 -9.99 -7.00
N ASN A 203 28.90 -10.53 -7.80
CA ASN A 203 29.24 -11.50 -8.85
C ASN A 203 29.86 -10.89 -10.11
N HIS A 204 29.67 -9.59 -10.37
CA HIS A 204 30.30 -8.90 -11.51
C HIS A 204 31.72 -8.39 -11.19
N GLY A 205 32.12 -8.35 -9.92
CA GLY A 205 33.44 -7.89 -9.49
C GLY A 205 34.57 -8.93 -9.65
N ASN A 206 34.30 -10.18 -10.04
CA ASN A 206 35.29 -11.27 -10.07
C ASN A 206 35.63 -11.80 -11.47
N GLN A 207 35.32 -11.06 -12.53
CA GLN A 207 35.94 -11.34 -13.84
C GLN A 207 37.20 -10.48 -13.98
N GLY A 208 38.31 -11.04 -13.47
CA GLY A 208 39.64 -10.49 -13.64
C GLY A 208 39.95 -10.30 -15.12
N LEU A 209 40.47 -9.14 -15.43
CA LEU A 209 41.16 -8.84 -16.68
C LEU A 209 42.20 -9.91 -16.91
N LYS A 210 41.99 -10.79 -17.88
CA LYS A 210 43.04 -11.63 -18.43
C LYS A 210 43.84 -10.75 -19.36
N ASP A 211 45.05 -10.46 -18.94
CA ASP A 211 46.10 -9.88 -19.78
C ASP A 211 46.26 -10.73 -21.05
N SER A 212 46.09 -10.12 -22.19
CA SER A 212 46.48 -10.68 -23.48
C SER A 212 47.96 -10.41 -23.71
N PRO A 213 48.80 -11.39 -24.03
CA PRO A 213 50.19 -11.15 -24.31
C PRO A 213 50.37 -10.41 -25.63
N SER A 214 51.22 -9.40 -25.59
CA SER A 214 51.70 -8.67 -26.75
C SER A 214 52.53 -9.59 -27.66
N GLU A 215 52.07 -9.90 -28.85
CA GLU A 215 52.93 -10.46 -29.89
C GLU A 215 53.52 -9.31 -30.71
N SER A 216 54.85 -9.19 -30.56
CA SER A 216 55.70 -8.44 -31.43
C SER A 216 56.01 -9.24 -32.70
N HIS A 217 55.67 -8.73 -33.87
CA HIS A 217 56.28 -9.16 -35.11
C HIS A 217 56.76 -7.96 -35.90
N GLY A 218 58.07 -7.85 -35.92
CA GLY A 218 58.78 -7.06 -36.89
C GLY A 218 58.99 -7.87 -38.18
N GLY A 219 59.30 -7.21 -39.24
CA GLY A 219 59.90 -7.80 -40.43
C GLY A 219 59.23 -7.39 -41.72
N CYS A 220 59.68 -6.38 -42.27
CA CYS A 220 60.45 -6.10 -43.50
C CYS A 220 60.10 -6.90 -44.77
N ALA A 221 59.96 -6.07 -45.75
CA ALA A 221 60.60 -6.20 -47.09
C ALA A 221 59.80 -6.87 -48.23
N CYS A 222 59.67 -6.15 -49.19
CA CYS A 222 59.70 -6.07 -50.62
C CYS A 222 58.43 -5.54 -51.24
#